data_d97106848722b94b7153776e9d562d99
#
_entry.id   d97106848722b94b7153776e9d562d99
#
_cell.length_a   1.000
_cell.length_b   1.000
_cell.length_c   1.000
_cell.angle_alpha   90.00
_cell.angle_beta   90.00
_cell.angle_gamma   90.00
#
_symmetry.space_group_name_H-M   'P 1'
#
loop_
_entity.id
_entity.type
_entity.pdbx_description
1 polymer ?
#
loop_
_entity_poly.entity_id
_entity_poly.type
_entity_poly.pdbx_seq_one_letter_code
_entity_poly.pdbx_strand_id
1 'polypeptide(L)'
;MPITPHIVVQGAGRAAAFYGNAFGAEELDRIPVPDGRLMSVRLRIGGGLLHLADEFPEMGVLAPPSIGGTAVVLALDVADAEAVIAQAVTAGAEVCQPLADTFWGERHGQLEDPFGHRWNVGQHLRDVPHAEVVAAAAIAFAAGPAS
;
A
#
# COMPACT_ATOMS: atom_id res chain seq x y z
N MET A 1 7.25 -15.20 14.79
CA MET A 1 6.80 -13.85 15.21
C MET A 1 6.39 -13.06 13.96
N PRO A 2 5.09 -12.99 13.63
CA PRO A 2 4.65 -12.25 12.46
C PRO A 2 4.75 -10.74 12.66
N ILE A 3 5.01 -10.01 11.56
CA ILE A 3 4.95 -8.56 11.55
C ILE A 3 3.58 -8.13 11.03
N THR A 4 2.94 -7.19 11.72
CA THR A 4 1.71 -6.56 11.23
C THR A 4 1.98 -5.07 11.03
N PRO A 5 1.80 -4.55 9.81
CA PRO A 5 1.90 -3.11 9.58
C PRO A 5 0.85 -2.35 10.40
N HIS A 6 1.28 -1.25 10.99
CA HIS A 6 0.39 -0.30 11.66
C HIS A 6 0.63 1.07 11.01
N ILE A 7 -0.37 1.59 10.33
CA ILE A 7 -0.26 2.87 9.63
C ILE A 7 -1.11 3.93 10.32
N VAL A 8 -0.65 5.16 10.22
CA VAL A 8 -1.35 6.33 10.78
C VAL A 8 -1.95 7.11 9.62
N VAL A 9 -3.20 7.51 9.77
CA VAL A 9 -3.95 8.24 8.75
C VAL A 9 -4.71 9.42 9.37
N GLN A 10 -5.07 10.38 8.55
CA GLN A 10 -6.03 11.41 8.92
C GLN A 10 -7.42 10.93 8.51
N GLY A 11 -8.23 10.48 9.47
CA GLY A 11 -9.55 9.93 9.24
C GLY A 11 -9.56 8.41 9.08
N ALA A 12 -9.24 7.67 10.16
CA ALA A 12 -9.14 6.21 10.13
C ALA A 12 -10.45 5.51 9.72
N GLY A 13 -11.61 6.07 10.07
CA GLY A 13 -12.90 5.52 9.62
C GLY A 13 -13.08 5.60 8.11
N ARG A 14 -12.71 6.74 7.51
CA ARG A 14 -12.74 6.92 6.05
C ARG A 14 -11.69 6.05 5.37
N ALA A 15 -10.53 5.89 5.98
CA ALA A 15 -9.48 5.03 5.46
C ALA A 15 -9.92 3.56 5.42
N ALA A 16 -10.55 3.07 6.48
CA ALA A 16 -11.09 1.72 6.51
C ALA A 16 -12.11 1.49 5.39
N ALA A 17 -13.01 2.45 5.16
CA ALA A 17 -13.98 2.39 4.06
C ALA A 17 -13.28 2.40 2.71
N PHE A 18 -12.25 3.24 2.53
CA PHE A 18 -11.47 3.28 1.29
C PHE A 18 -10.80 1.94 1.01
N TYR A 19 -10.11 1.36 1.99
CA TYR A 19 -9.45 0.06 1.80
C TYR A 19 -10.45 -1.07 1.55
N GLY A 20 -11.65 -0.99 2.11
CA GLY A 20 -12.74 -1.89 1.78
C GLY A 20 -13.13 -1.80 0.31
N ASN A 21 -13.31 -0.60 -0.20
CA ASN A 21 -13.69 -0.36 -1.61
C ASN A 21 -12.54 -0.63 -2.58
N ALA A 22 -11.33 -0.25 -2.23
CA ALA A 22 -10.16 -0.37 -3.10
C ALA A 22 -9.62 -1.79 -3.19
N PHE A 23 -9.49 -2.47 -2.04
CA PHE A 23 -8.78 -3.74 -1.93
C PHE A 23 -9.60 -4.88 -1.34
N GLY A 24 -10.88 -4.65 -1.07
CA GLY A 24 -11.72 -5.66 -0.46
C GLY A 24 -11.39 -5.91 1.01
N ALA A 25 -10.84 -4.92 1.72
CA ALA A 25 -10.52 -5.07 3.13
C ALA A 25 -11.78 -5.33 3.97
N GLU A 26 -11.65 -6.23 4.93
CA GLU A 26 -12.67 -6.54 5.92
C GLU A 26 -12.27 -5.93 7.26
N GLU A 27 -13.14 -5.10 7.83
CA GLU A 27 -12.90 -4.56 9.16
C GLU A 27 -13.21 -5.61 10.22
N LEU A 28 -12.24 -5.92 11.06
CA LEU A 28 -12.38 -6.92 12.11
C LEU A 28 -12.89 -6.30 13.41
N ASP A 29 -12.35 -5.14 13.78
CA ASP A 29 -12.80 -4.35 14.92
C ASP A 29 -12.23 -2.94 14.88
N ARG A 30 -12.73 -2.07 15.77
CA ARG A 30 -12.21 -0.72 15.97
C ARG A 30 -12.34 -0.31 17.43
N ILE A 31 -11.44 0.58 17.86
CA ILE A 31 -11.42 1.12 19.20
C ILE A 31 -11.53 2.65 19.11
N PRO A 32 -12.71 3.23 19.37
CA PRO A 32 -12.84 4.68 19.42
C PRO A 32 -12.37 5.23 20.77
N VAL A 33 -11.97 6.50 20.77
CA VAL A 33 -11.72 7.27 21.98
C VAL A 33 -12.80 8.33 22.15
N PRO A 34 -12.92 8.97 23.35
CA PRO A 34 -14.06 9.85 23.63
C PRO A 34 -14.26 11.01 22.66
N ASP A 35 -13.21 11.54 22.03
CA ASP A 35 -13.31 12.63 21.07
C ASP A 35 -13.70 12.18 19.65
N GLY A 36 -13.92 10.89 19.44
CA GLY A 36 -14.35 10.32 18.16
C GLY A 36 -13.22 9.83 17.27
N ARG A 37 -11.96 10.13 17.61
CA ARG A 37 -10.83 9.54 16.88
C ARG A 37 -10.76 8.04 17.16
N LEU A 38 -10.14 7.30 16.24
CA LEU A 38 -9.98 5.86 16.37
C LEU A 38 -8.53 5.55 16.78
N MET A 39 -8.38 4.96 17.95
CA MET A 39 -7.09 4.50 18.46
C MET A 39 -6.57 3.33 17.62
N SER A 40 -7.47 2.48 17.12
CA SER A 40 -7.12 1.32 16.33
C SER A 40 -8.29 0.89 15.46
N VAL A 41 -7.98 0.51 14.23
CA VAL A 41 -8.87 -0.26 13.36
C VAL A 41 -8.04 -1.43 12.82
N ARG A 42 -8.55 -2.64 12.94
CA ARG A 42 -7.90 -3.82 12.38
C ARG A 42 -8.62 -4.26 11.12
N LEU A 43 -7.87 -4.42 10.05
CA LEU A 43 -8.37 -4.86 8.76
C LEU A 43 -7.70 -6.16 8.34
N ARG A 44 -8.47 -6.99 7.64
CA ARG A 44 -7.93 -8.11 6.86
C ARG A 44 -7.97 -7.74 5.39
N ILE A 45 -6.83 -7.86 4.71
CA ILE A 45 -6.73 -7.68 3.26
C ILE A 45 -6.14 -8.96 2.69
N GLY A 46 -6.97 -9.74 1.96
CA GLY A 46 -6.54 -11.06 1.51
C GLY A 46 -6.11 -11.94 2.69
N GLY A 47 -4.92 -12.49 2.64
CA GLY A 47 -4.33 -13.27 3.73
C GLY A 47 -3.57 -12.45 4.77
N GLY A 48 -3.52 -11.12 4.65
CA GLY A 48 -2.74 -10.25 5.51
C GLY A 48 -3.59 -9.41 6.45
N LEU A 49 -2.92 -8.84 7.47
CA LEU A 49 -3.54 -7.92 8.42
C LEU A 49 -2.91 -6.53 8.28
N LEU A 50 -3.73 -5.50 8.42
CA LEU A 50 -3.31 -4.11 8.45
C LEU A 50 -4.02 -3.41 9.61
N HIS A 51 -3.25 -2.73 10.45
CA HIS A 51 -3.80 -1.91 11.51
C HIS A 51 -3.74 -0.44 11.12
N LEU A 52 -4.78 0.32 11.46
CA LEU A 52 -4.87 1.77 11.24
C LEU A 52 -5.07 2.48 12.57
N ALA A 53 -4.60 3.71 12.64
CA ALA A 53 -4.96 4.66 13.71
C ALA A 53 -5.13 6.05 13.13
N ASP A 54 -5.99 6.85 13.76
CA ASP A 54 -6.00 8.29 13.54
C ASP A 54 -4.71 8.91 14.03
N GLU A 55 -4.38 10.11 13.54
CA GLU A 55 -3.32 10.92 14.11
C GLU A 55 -3.61 11.29 15.55
N PHE A 56 -2.57 11.23 16.37
CA PHE A 56 -2.55 11.77 17.74
C PHE A 56 -1.28 12.63 17.86
N PRO A 57 -1.30 13.88 17.32
CA PRO A 57 -0.10 14.73 17.31
C PRO A 57 0.45 15.00 18.71
N GLU A 58 -0.43 15.09 19.70
CA GLU A 58 -0.06 15.26 21.12
C GLU A 58 0.78 14.10 21.66
N MET A 59 0.74 12.96 21.01
CA MET A 59 1.51 11.76 21.36
C MET A 59 2.65 11.49 20.37
N GLY A 60 2.86 12.40 19.41
CA GLY A 60 3.84 12.20 18.34
C GLY A 60 3.44 11.18 17.28
N VAL A 61 2.15 10.83 17.22
CA VAL A 61 1.60 9.87 16.23
C VAL A 61 1.08 10.68 15.05
N LEU A 62 1.84 10.69 13.94
CA LEU A 62 1.60 11.56 12.80
C LEU A 62 1.37 10.77 11.52
N ALA A 63 0.46 11.25 10.69
CA ALA A 63 0.16 10.70 9.37
C ALA A 63 1.05 11.32 8.28
N PRO A 64 1.13 10.72 7.09
CA PRO A 64 1.98 11.23 6.01
C PRO A 64 1.81 12.71 5.67
N PRO A 65 0.60 13.30 5.59
CA PRO A 65 0.49 14.72 5.31
C PRO A 65 1.16 15.62 6.37
N SER A 66 1.20 15.17 7.62
CA SER A 66 1.80 15.95 8.71
C SER A 66 3.33 15.89 8.73
N ILE A 67 3.92 14.84 8.18
CA ILE A 67 5.37 14.68 8.11
C ILE A 67 5.96 14.93 6.72
N GLY A 68 5.10 15.13 5.71
CA GLY A 68 5.53 15.41 4.36
C GLY A 68 5.76 14.20 3.47
N GLY A 69 5.34 13.01 3.88
CA GLY A 69 5.48 11.80 3.08
C GLY A 69 5.64 10.54 3.91
N THR A 70 5.98 9.45 3.23
CA THR A 70 6.25 8.15 3.87
C THR A 70 7.41 7.46 3.17
N ALA A 71 8.21 6.74 3.94
CA ALA A 71 9.28 5.90 3.40
C ALA A 71 8.85 4.44 3.21
N VAL A 72 7.66 4.07 3.71
CA VAL A 72 7.16 2.70 3.65
C VAL A 72 6.25 2.52 2.45
N VAL A 73 6.45 1.43 1.71
CA VAL A 73 5.54 0.99 0.65
C VAL A 73 4.94 -0.35 1.08
N LEU A 74 3.63 -0.44 1.06
CA LEU A 74 2.91 -1.67 1.36
C LEU A 74 2.72 -2.46 0.06
N ALA A 75 3.02 -3.74 0.06
CA ALA A 75 2.97 -4.56 -1.15
C ALA A 75 1.78 -5.52 -1.10
N LEU A 76 1.02 -5.57 -2.19
CA LEU A 76 -0.05 -6.51 -2.42
C LEU A 76 0.35 -7.49 -3.52
N ASP A 77 0.29 -8.78 -3.22
CA ASP A 77 0.39 -9.84 -4.22
C ASP A 77 -1.03 -10.21 -4.64
N VAL A 78 -1.34 -10.01 -5.93
CA VAL A 78 -2.70 -10.17 -6.45
C VAL A 78 -2.72 -11.07 -7.68
N ALA A 79 -3.87 -11.66 -7.94
CA ALA A 79 -4.06 -12.52 -9.11
C ALA A 79 -4.25 -11.72 -10.41
N ASP A 80 -4.79 -10.49 -10.32
CA ASP A 80 -5.07 -9.63 -11.46
C ASP A 80 -4.75 -8.16 -11.08
N ALA A 81 -3.52 -7.74 -11.37
CA ALA A 81 -3.05 -6.40 -11.02
C ALA A 81 -3.83 -5.29 -11.73
N GLU A 82 -4.22 -5.50 -12.98
CA GLU A 82 -5.00 -4.52 -13.75
C GLU A 82 -6.35 -4.26 -13.10
N ALA A 83 -7.06 -5.31 -12.71
CA ALA A 83 -8.36 -5.19 -12.04
C ALA A 83 -8.25 -4.51 -10.67
N VAL A 84 -7.23 -4.86 -9.89
CA VAL A 84 -7.01 -4.25 -8.56
C VAL A 84 -6.69 -2.77 -8.68
N ILE A 85 -5.82 -2.38 -9.60
CA ILE A 85 -5.48 -0.97 -9.81
C ILE A 85 -6.71 -0.18 -10.29
N ALA A 86 -7.48 -0.71 -11.24
CA ALA A 86 -8.69 -0.06 -11.72
C ALA A 86 -9.70 0.17 -10.58
N GLN A 87 -9.90 -0.81 -9.73
CA GLN A 87 -10.79 -0.70 -8.58
C GLN A 87 -10.29 0.34 -7.57
N ALA A 88 -9.00 0.34 -7.27
CA ALA A 88 -8.40 1.29 -6.35
C ALA A 88 -8.49 2.72 -6.87
N VAL A 89 -8.25 2.95 -8.16
CA VAL A 89 -8.38 4.27 -8.79
C VAL A 89 -9.84 4.75 -8.73
N THR A 90 -10.80 3.87 -9.02
CA THR A 90 -12.22 4.20 -8.88
C THR A 90 -12.58 4.59 -7.45
N ALA A 91 -11.93 3.99 -6.45
CA ALA A 91 -12.12 4.32 -5.04
C ALA A 91 -11.44 5.63 -4.62
N GLY A 92 -10.46 6.14 -5.38
CA GLY A 92 -9.80 7.41 -5.13
C GLY A 92 -8.27 7.38 -5.08
N ALA A 93 -7.63 6.24 -5.34
CA ALA A 93 -6.18 6.16 -5.41
C ALA A 93 -5.64 6.81 -6.69
N GLU A 94 -4.39 7.28 -6.63
CA GLU A 94 -3.66 7.81 -7.77
C GLU A 94 -2.55 6.85 -8.19
N VAL A 95 -2.35 6.71 -9.51
CA VAL A 95 -1.26 5.89 -10.05
C VAL A 95 0.04 6.70 -9.97
N CYS A 96 1.03 6.18 -9.23
CA CYS A 96 2.38 6.75 -9.15
C CYS A 96 3.31 6.15 -10.20
N GLN A 97 3.17 4.83 -10.42
CA GLN A 97 3.87 4.10 -11.46
C GLN A 97 2.86 3.25 -12.21
N PRO A 98 2.72 3.41 -13.53
CA PRO A 98 1.77 2.63 -14.31
C PRO A 98 2.18 1.16 -14.34
N LEU A 99 1.17 0.29 -14.55
CA LEU A 99 1.42 -1.14 -14.72
C LEU A 99 2.38 -1.39 -15.87
N ALA A 100 3.37 -2.22 -15.59
CA ALA A 100 4.33 -2.70 -16.58
C ALA A 100 4.79 -4.11 -16.21
N ASP A 101 5.12 -4.88 -17.23
CA ASP A 101 5.74 -6.18 -17.04
C ASP A 101 7.22 -5.96 -16.76
N THR A 102 7.71 -6.53 -15.68
CA THR A 102 9.05 -6.26 -15.16
C THR A 102 10.03 -7.37 -15.51
N PHE A 103 11.34 -7.07 -15.43
CA PHE A 103 12.38 -8.07 -15.68
C PHE A 103 12.44 -9.14 -14.59
N TRP A 104 11.85 -8.91 -13.42
CA TRP A 104 11.81 -9.92 -12.33
C TRP A 104 10.58 -10.83 -12.38
N GLY A 105 9.75 -10.72 -13.44
CA GLY A 105 8.68 -11.67 -13.70
C GLY A 105 7.32 -11.28 -13.13
N GLU A 106 7.12 -10.01 -12.80
CA GLU A 106 5.85 -9.50 -12.30
C GLU A 106 5.23 -8.47 -13.23
N ARG A 107 3.90 -8.38 -13.21
CA ARG A 107 3.17 -7.19 -13.64
C ARG A 107 2.98 -6.32 -12.43
N HIS A 108 3.56 -5.13 -12.46
CA HIS A 108 3.73 -4.31 -11.26
C HIS A 108 3.34 -2.86 -11.54
N GLY A 109 2.65 -2.26 -10.57
CA GLY A 109 2.36 -0.84 -10.54
C GLY A 109 2.38 -0.29 -9.12
N GLN A 110 2.41 1.02 -8.98
CA GLN A 110 2.39 1.68 -7.68
C GLN A 110 1.27 2.70 -7.61
N LEU A 111 0.60 2.72 -6.47
CA LEU A 111 -0.49 3.64 -6.14
C LEU A 111 -0.12 4.47 -4.92
N GLU A 112 -0.68 5.68 -4.85
CA GLU A 112 -0.77 6.44 -3.62
C GLU A 112 -2.25 6.52 -3.21
N ASP A 113 -2.55 6.20 -1.95
CA ASP A 113 -3.91 6.29 -1.45
C ASP A 113 -4.24 7.75 -1.03
N PRO A 114 -5.52 8.07 -0.78
CA PRO A 114 -5.92 9.43 -0.39
C PRO A 114 -5.34 9.89 0.95
N PHE A 115 -4.72 9.00 1.71
CA PHE A 115 -4.15 9.25 3.04
C PHE A 115 -2.64 9.41 3.01
N GLY A 116 -2.02 9.33 1.82
CA GLY A 116 -0.59 9.52 1.59
C GLY A 116 0.26 8.27 1.70
N HIS A 117 -0.34 7.10 1.89
CA HIS A 117 0.39 5.83 1.90
C HIS A 117 0.56 5.27 0.50
N ARG A 118 1.67 4.56 0.28
CA ARG A 118 2.01 3.99 -1.02
C ARG A 118 1.85 2.48 -1.03
N TRP A 119 1.40 1.98 -2.17
CA TRP A 119 1.07 0.59 -2.38
C TRP A 119 1.69 0.08 -3.67
N ASN A 120 2.47 -0.99 -3.58
CA ASN A 120 2.86 -1.76 -4.75
C ASN A 120 1.78 -2.82 -5.01
N VAL A 121 1.36 -2.93 -6.25
CA VAL A 121 0.45 -4.00 -6.69
C VAL A 121 1.23 -4.86 -7.66
N GLY A 122 1.43 -6.12 -7.32
CA GLY A 122 2.21 -7.07 -8.10
C GLY A 122 1.43 -8.33 -8.42
N GLN A 123 1.51 -8.75 -9.68
CA GLN A 123 0.96 -10.02 -10.17
C GLN A 123 2.10 -10.87 -10.66
N HIS A 124 2.22 -12.09 -10.15
CA HIS A 124 3.22 -13.03 -10.64
C HIS A 124 2.88 -13.45 -12.06
N LEU A 125 3.85 -13.30 -13.00
CA LEU A 125 3.70 -13.71 -14.38
C LEU A 125 4.51 -14.97 -14.68
N ARG A 126 5.77 -15.01 -14.23
CA ARG A 126 6.69 -16.11 -14.47
C ARG A 126 7.80 -16.11 -13.43
N ASP A 127 8.40 -17.28 -13.23
CA ASP A 127 9.59 -17.40 -12.41
C ASP A 127 10.81 -16.99 -13.23
N VAL A 128 11.65 -16.13 -12.63
CA VAL A 128 12.92 -15.70 -13.22
C VAL A 128 14.04 -16.11 -12.28
N PRO A 129 15.06 -16.84 -12.76
CA PRO A 129 16.20 -17.19 -11.91
C PRO A 129 16.84 -15.94 -11.31
N HIS A 130 17.26 -16.02 -10.05
CA HIS A 130 17.82 -14.87 -9.33
C HIS A 130 19.01 -14.25 -10.06
N ALA A 131 19.90 -15.08 -10.62
CA ALA A 131 21.05 -14.59 -11.38
C ALA A 131 20.65 -13.78 -12.62
N GLU A 132 19.55 -14.15 -13.28
CA GLU A 132 18.99 -13.38 -14.39
C GLU A 132 18.42 -12.03 -13.93
N VAL A 133 17.73 -12.01 -12.79
CA VAL A 133 17.21 -10.77 -12.21
C VAL A 133 18.37 -9.81 -11.89
N VAL A 134 19.43 -10.33 -11.27
CA VAL A 134 20.61 -9.52 -10.94
C VAL A 134 21.26 -8.94 -12.20
N ALA A 135 21.44 -9.75 -13.24
CA ALA A 135 22.01 -9.29 -14.51
C ALA A 135 21.14 -8.22 -15.19
N ALA A 136 19.82 -8.42 -15.20
CA ALA A 136 18.87 -7.48 -15.78
C ALA A 136 18.84 -6.17 -14.99
N ALA A 137 18.89 -6.23 -13.67
CA ALA A 137 18.95 -5.05 -12.81
C ALA A 137 20.20 -4.22 -13.08
N ALA A 138 21.36 -4.85 -13.25
CA ALA A 138 22.60 -4.18 -13.59
C ALA A 138 22.51 -3.40 -14.91
N ILE A 139 21.82 -3.95 -15.89
CA ILE A 139 21.57 -3.28 -17.17
C ILE A 139 20.57 -2.13 -17.01
N ALA A 140 19.46 -2.38 -16.31
CA ALA A 140 18.40 -1.40 -16.13
C ALA A 140 18.87 -0.14 -15.38
N PHE A 141 19.79 -0.29 -14.43
CA PHE A 141 20.32 0.81 -13.62
C PHE A 141 21.68 1.34 -14.10
N ALA A 142 22.25 0.81 -15.16
CA ALA A 142 23.56 1.25 -15.68
C ALA A 142 23.54 2.69 -16.21
N ALA A 143 22.40 3.15 -16.74
CA ALA A 143 22.22 4.51 -17.26
C ALA A 143 21.80 5.53 -16.19
N GLY A 144 21.74 5.10 -14.91
CA GLY A 144 21.21 5.91 -13.83
C GLY A 144 19.68 5.98 -13.84
N PRO A 145 19.06 6.63 -12.82
CA PRO A 145 17.62 6.77 -12.77
C PRO A 145 17.13 7.61 -13.95
N ALA A 146 15.98 7.21 -14.54
CA ALA A 146 15.29 8.02 -15.53
C ALA A 146 14.87 9.35 -14.88
N SER A 147 15.30 10.46 -15.48
CA SER A 147 14.94 11.80 -15.03
C SER A 147 13.51 12.16 -15.42
#